data_f09664344d21c345943ca629f3ff82e2
#
_entry.id   f09664344d21c345943ca629f3ff82e2
#
_cell.length_a   1.000
_cell.length_b   1.000
_cell.length_c   1.000
_cell.angle_alpha   90.00
_cell.angle_beta   90.00
_cell.angle_gamma   90.00
#
_symmetry.space_group_name_H-M   'P 1'
#
loop_
_entity.id
_entity.type
_entity.pdbx_description
1 polymer ?
#
loop_
_entity_poly.entity_id
_entity_poly.type
_entity_poly.pdbx_seq_one_letter_code
_entity_poly.pdbx_strand_id
1 'polypeptide(L)'
;LSQHPSIASGPETNWFDLNWEEIGQPSNRDYKGRLWNLRRDGNPMTQIEQLSKIYGFNKNRIKEITQMSSSREDFIDNFMSEYTKRLGKRRWLEKTPANILCLKKIFSKWPEAKVIHVYRDPKDIYASLKEEKIVNNVMEFVSLWSLFNDTPEKDKKCLKLSDTSLIEVHYEEIIFSTEIVMRKILDFIGEKWVDTVATFGGCEEDYHKVISVYGKASDTLDRLRNPLLKNRVGIWKKIITDDELDYMVKSVETNGLKKLFVKAESKYTL
;
A
#
# COMPACT_ATOMS: atom_id res chain seq x y z
N LEU A 1 -0.63 -6.41 -10.60
CA LEU A 1 -1.44 -5.49 -11.44
C LEU A 1 -0.58 -4.52 -12.24
N SER A 2 0.58 -4.07 -11.75
CA SER A 2 1.50 -3.19 -12.47
C SER A 2 1.93 -3.74 -13.84
N GLN A 3 1.96 -5.06 -13.99
CA GLN A 3 2.27 -5.75 -15.25
C GLN A 3 1.12 -5.75 -16.28
N HIS A 4 -0.07 -5.27 -15.87
CA HIS A 4 -1.21 -5.21 -16.79
C HIS A 4 -1.04 -4.06 -17.80
N PRO A 5 -1.26 -4.29 -19.13
CA PRO A 5 -1.03 -3.27 -20.15
C PRO A 5 -1.93 -2.04 -20.02
N SER A 6 -3.11 -2.18 -19.41
CA SER A 6 -4.05 -1.06 -19.24
C SER A 6 -3.88 -0.30 -17.92
N ILE A 7 -3.03 -0.76 -16.99
CA ILE A 7 -2.95 -0.20 -15.63
C ILE A 7 -1.60 0.49 -15.42
N ALA A 8 -1.62 1.80 -15.20
CA ALA A 8 -0.46 2.57 -14.75
C ALA A 8 -0.34 2.48 -13.23
N SER A 9 0.78 2.05 -12.72
CA SER A 9 1.08 2.07 -11.29
C SER A 9 2.48 2.61 -11.06
N GLY A 10 2.74 3.05 -9.85
CA GLY A 10 4.05 3.51 -9.40
C GLY A 10 4.32 3.04 -7.97
N PRO A 11 5.45 3.43 -7.39
CA PRO A 11 5.74 3.24 -5.98
C PRO A 11 4.72 3.93 -5.07
N GLU A 12 4.75 3.59 -3.78
CA GLU A 12 3.91 4.24 -2.77
C GLU A 12 4.11 5.75 -2.75
N THR A 13 3.01 6.48 -2.77
CA THR A 13 3.04 7.95 -2.88
C THR A 13 2.71 8.66 -1.59
N ASN A 14 2.02 7.98 -0.67
CA ASN A 14 1.45 8.60 0.53
C ASN A 14 0.60 9.85 0.22
N TRP A 15 -0.16 9.82 -0.86
CA TRP A 15 -0.92 10.97 -1.37
C TRP A 15 -1.76 11.67 -0.31
N PHE A 16 -2.44 10.92 0.57
CA PHE A 16 -3.34 11.49 1.56
C PHE A 16 -2.63 12.07 2.79
N ASP A 17 -1.33 11.76 2.94
CA ASP A 17 -0.46 12.37 3.95
C ASP A 17 0.27 13.62 3.42
N LEU A 18 0.15 13.89 2.10
CA LEU A 18 0.74 15.05 1.50
C LEU A 18 0.07 16.33 2.01
N ASN A 19 0.87 17.26 2.49
CA ASN A 19 0.44 18.65 2.57
C ASN A 19 0.61 19.26 1.16
N TRP A 20 -0.46 19.25 0.37
CA TRP A 20 -0.39 19.66 -1.02
C TRP A 20 -0.10 21.16 -1.16
N GLU A 21 -0.46 22.00 -0.17
CA GLU A 21 -0.14 23.42 -0.11
C GLU A 21 1.36 23.66 0.03
N GLU A 22 2.07 22.69 0.59
CA GLU A 22 3.52 22.71 0.79
C GLU A 22 4.28 21.77 -0.16
N ILE A 23 3.69 21.35 -1.28
CA ILE A 23 4.28 20.35 -2.17
C ILE A 23 5.67 20.74 -2.70
N GLY A 24 5.97 22.01 -2.74
CA GLY A 24 7.30 22.56 -3.08
C GLY A 24 8.26 22.67 -1.89
N GLN A 25 7.80 22.43 -0.68
CA GLN A 25 8.60 22.53 0.53
C GLN A 25 9.26 21.18 0.87
N PRO A 26 10.37 21.18 1.59
CA PRO A 26 10.98 19.94 2.07
C PRO A 26 10.03 19.21 3.02
N SER A 27 9.63 18.00 2.66
CA SER A 27 8.86 17.13 3.54
C SER A 27 9.79 16.05 4.10
N ASN A 28 10.00 16.07 5.41
CA ASN A 28 11.00 15.24 6.05
C ASN A 28 10.42 14.15 6.94
N ARG A 29 9.09 14.04 7.07
CA ARG A 29 8.50 13.17 8.08
C ARG A 29 7.40 12.30 7.54
N ASP A 30 7.45 11.01 7.91
CA ASP A 30 6.33 10.10 7.76
C ASP A 30 5.28 10.30 8.87
N TYR A 31 4.22 9.52 8.83
CA TYR A 31 3.17 9.52 9.86
C TYR A 31 3.67 9.19 11.29
N LYS A 32 4.88 8.64 11.43
CA LYS A 32 5.56 8.40 12.72
C LYS A 32 6.58 9.51 13.06
N GLY A 33 6.66 10.57 12.26
CA GLY A 33 7.62 11.66 12.45
C GLY A 33 9.06 11.28 12.10
N ARG A 34 9.27 10.14 11.43
CA ARG A 34 10.60 9.71 10.98
C ARG A 34 11.04 10.52 9.78
N LEU A 35 12.34 10.80 9.72
CA LEU A 35 12.94 11.46 8.56
C LEU A 35 12.96 10.50 7.38
N TRP A 36 12.09 10.75 6.42
CA TRP A 36 12.10 10.12 5.12
C TRP A 36 12.65 11.12 4.10
N ASN A 37 13.16 10.61 3.01
CA ASN A 37 13.46 11.45 1.86
C ASN A 37 14.68 12.36 2.05
N LEU A 38 15.70 11.85 2.69
CA LEU A 38 17.01 12.49 2.62
C LEU A 38 17.67 12.16 1.27
N ARG A 39 18.27 13.16 0.63
CA ARG A 39 19.19 12.94 -0.48
C ARG A 39 20.41 12.16 0.02
N ARG A 40 21.23 11.62 -0.90
CA ARG A 40 22.49 10.97 -0.55
C ARG A 40 23.44 11.85 0.27
N ASP A 41 23.32 13.18 0.12
CA ASP A 41 24.06 14.19 0.89
C ASP A 41 23.43 14.52 2.25
N GLY A 42 22.37 13.82 2.64
CA GLY A 42 21.65 14.04 3.90
C GLY A 42 20.65 15.19 3.88
N ASN A 43 20.53 15.92 2.78
CA ASN A 43 19.59 17.04 2.67
C ASN A 43 18.16 16.57 2.37
N PRO A 44 17.12 17.27 2.87
CA PRO A 44 15.73 16.95 2.57
C PRO A 44 15.44 17.09 1.07
N MET A 45 14.68 16.15 0.55
CA MET A 45 14.18 16.20 -0.83
C MET A 45 12.75 16.75 -0.82
N THR A 46 12.45 17.70 -1.68
CA THR A 46 11.07 18.19 -1.84
C THR A 46 10.17 17.13 -2.48
N GLN A 47 8.88 17.19 -2.22
CA GLN A 47 7.91 16.27 -2.84
C GLN A 47 7.92 16.38 -4.37
N ILE A 48 8.08 17.60 -4.92
CA ILE A 48 8.24 17.81 -6.37
C ILE A 48 9.45 17.05 -6.91
N GLU A 49 10.56 17.05 -6.19
CA GLU A 49 11.76 16.31 -6.61
C GLU A 49 11.55 14.81 -6.59
N GLN A 50 10.85 14.30 -5.57
CA GLN A 50 10.51 12.88 -5.45
C GLN A 50 9.59 12.45 -6.60
N LEU A 51 8.49 13.16 -6.81
CA LEU A 51 7.55 12.88 -7.88
C LEU A 51 8.21 12.98 -9.26
N SER A 52 9.08 13.99 -9.45
CA SER A 52 9.85 14.14 -10.68
C SER A 52 10.72 12.92 -10.97
N LYS A 53 11.45 12.44 -9.97
CA LYS A 53 12.35 11.29 -10.13
C LYS A 53 11.61 9.97 -10.28
N ILE A 54 10.56 9.75 -9.48
CA ILE A 54 9.80 8.50 -9.47
C ILE A 54 8.96 8.34 -10.74
N TYR A 55 8.26 9.41 -11.13
CA TYR A 55 7.29 9.37 -12.23
C TYR A 55 7.81 9.97 -13.54
N GLY A 56 9.05 10.45 -13.56
CA GLY A 56 9.67 11.01 -14.78
C GLY A 56 9.06 12.33 -15.24
N PHE A 57 8.37 13.06 -14.35
CA PHE A 57 7.84 14.38 -14.69
C PHE A 57 8.91 15.47 -14.58
N ASN A 58 8.85 16.46 -15.49
CA ASN A 58 9.58 17.70 -15.29
C ASN A 58 9.03 18.45 -14.07
N LYS A 59 9.92 19.01 -13.24
CA LYS A 59 9.53 19.75 -12.03
C LYS A 59 8.59 20.93 -12.31
N ASN A 60 8.78 21.62 -13.43
CA ASN A 60 7.89 22.71 -13.83
C ASN A 60 6.49 22.19 -14.16
N ARG A 61 6.40 21.02 -14.82
CA ARG A 61 5.10 20.39 -15.10
C ARG A 61 4.36 20.02 -13.82
N ILE A 62 5.06 19.51 -12.80
CA ILE A 62 4.44 19.22 -11.48
C ILE A 62 3.91 20.52 -10.85
N LYS A 63 4.68 21.63 -10.93
CA LYS A 63 4.21 22.93 -10.43
C LYS A 63 2.97 23.42 -11.17
N GLU A 64 2.93 23.27 -12.49
CA GLU A 64 1.74 23.60 -13.29
C GLU A 64 0.52 22.79 -12.85
N ILE A 65 0.68 21.47 -12.69
CA ILE A 65 -0.40 20.60 -12.20
C ILE A 65 -0.87 21.06 -10.81
N THR A 66 0.07 21.42 -9.91
CA THR A 66 -0.28 21.96 -8.59
C THR A 66 -1.10 23.26 -8.71
N GLN A 67 -0.70 24.19 -9.57
CA GLN A 67 -1.39 25.46 -9.77
C GLN A 67 -2.78 25.31 -10.41
N MET A 68 -2.97 24.27 -11.23
CA MET A 68 -4.24 23.96 -11.88
C MET A 68 -5.22 23.24 -10.96
N SER A 69 -4.75 22.73 -9.83
CA SER A 69 -5.53 21.92 -8.91
C SER A 69 -6.11 22.78 -7.78
N SER A 70 -7.37 22.55 -7.44
CA SER A 70 -8.08 23.27 -6.38
C SER A 70 -8.03 22.55 -5.02
N SER A 71 -7.59 21.29 -5.02
CA SER A 71 -7.48 20.45 -3.84
C SER A 71 -6.39 19.39 -4.03
N ARG A 72 -6.03 18.70 -2.93
CA ARG A 72 -5.13 17.55 -3.00
C ARG A 72 -5.66 16.47 -3.92
N GLU A 73 -6.92 16.17 -3.81
CA GLU A 73 -7.61 15.15 -4.61
C GLU A 73 -7.62 15.53 -6.10
N ASP A 74 -7.78 16.80 -6.42
CA ASP A 74 -7.65 17.30 -7.81
C ASP A 74 -6.21 17.16 -8.31
N PHE A 75 -5.22 17.45 -7.46
CA PHE A 75 -3.82 17.24 -7.81
C PHE A 75 -3.52 15.78 -8.11
N ILE A 76 -3.98 14.86 -7.25
CA ILE A 76 -3.80 13.42 -7.44
C ILE A 76 -4.41 13.00 -8.78
N ASP A 77 -5.64 13.43 -9.05
CA ASP A 77 -6.36 13.06 -10.26
C ASP A 77 -5.65 13.59 -11.53
N ASN A 78 -5.31 14.85 -11.55
CA ASN A 78 -4.59 15.49 -12.66
C ASN A 78 -3.23 14.83 -12.91
N PHE A 79 -2.47 14.58 -11.84
CA PHE A 79 -1.14 13.99 -11.90
C PHE A 79 -1.19 12.55 -12.41
N MET A 80 -2.04 11.71 -11.80
CA MET A 80 -2.14 10.30 -12.16
C MET A 80 -2.80 10.10 -13.52
N SER A 81 -3.75 10.96 -13.91
CA SER A 81 -4.34 10.95 -15.26
C SER A 81 -3.30 11.27 -16.33
N GLU A 82 -2.45 12.29 -16.10
CA GLU A 82 -1.38 12.61 -17.03
C GLU A 82 -0.32 11.51 -17.09
N TYR A 83 0.06 10.94 -15.95
CA TYR A 83 0.97 9.79 -15.90
C TYR A 83 0.45 8.59 -16.70
N THR A 84 -0.82 8.25 -16.50
CA THR A 84 -1.51 7.17 -17.21
C THR A 84 -1.50 7.40 -18.73
N LYS A 85 -1.82 8.62 -19.15
CA LYS A 85 -1.81 9.03 -20.56
C LYS A 85 -0.42 8.93 -21.18
N ARG A 86 0.63 9.36 -20.47
CA ARG A 86 2.02 9.25 -20.94
C ARG A 86 2.47 7.81 -21.17
N LEU A 87 1.96 6.89 -20.36
CA LEU A 87 2.24 5.47 -20.49
C LEU A 87 1.37 4.76 -21.55
N GLY A 88 0.43 5.49 -22.20
CA GLY A 88 -0.54 4.90 -23.12
C GLY A 88 -1.51 3.93 -22.47
N LYS A 89 -1.75 4.07 -21.17
CA LYS A 89 -2.60 3.20 -20.36
C LYS A 89 -3.97 3.84 -20.11
N ARG A 90 -4.95 3.07 -19.60
CA ARG A 90 -6.34 3.53 -19.47
C ARG A 90 -6.74 3.94 -18.08
N ARG A 91 -6.13 3.32 -17.04
CA ARG A 91 -6.41 3.61 -15.63
C ARG A 91 -5.14 3.63 -14.81
N TRP A 92 -5.19 4.30 -13.70
CA TRP A 92 -4.13 4.29 -12.72
C TRP A 92 -4.48 3.43 -11.50
N LEU A 93 -3.46 2.92 -10.87
CA LEU A 93 -3.49 2.21 -9.62
C LEU A 93 -2.53 2.89 -8.65
N GLU A 94 -3.00 3.17 -7.46
CA GLU A 94 -2.19 3.65 -6.35
C GLU A 94 -2.21 2.63 -5.21
N LYS A 95 -1.06 2.36 -4.63
CA LYS A 95 -0.91 1.46 -3.49
C LYS A 95 -0.06 2.11 -2.41
N THR A 96 -0.70 2.61 -1.39
CA THR A 96 -0.13 3.01 -0.11
C THR A 96 -0.96 2.36 0.99
N PRO A 97 -0.37 1.63 1.95
CA PRO A 97 -1.14 0.95 2.99
C PRO A 97 -2.09 1.88 3.75
N ALA A 98 -1.66 3.11 4.04
CA ALA A 98 -2.47 4.10 4.76
C ALA A 98 -3.71 4.58 4.00
N ASN A 99 -3.83 4.35 2.69
CA ASN A 99 -5.01 4.73 1.92
C ASN A 99 -6.29 4.06 2.43
N ILE A 100 -6.18 2.90 3.04
CA ILE A 100 -7.34 2.22 3.63
C ILE A 100 -8.01 3.03 4.76
N LEU A 101 -7.28 3.94 5.38
CA LEU A 101 -7.81 4.86 6.40
C LEU A 101 -8.51 6.08 5.79
N CYS A 102 -8.50 6.20 4.48
CA CYS A 102 -8.99 7.37 3.74
C CYS A 102 -10.19 7.05 2.85
N LEU A 103 -10.92 5.95 3.10
CA LEU A 103 -12.03 5.51 2.25
C LEU A 103 -13.07 6.60 2.02
N LYS A 104 -13.43 7.38 3.05
CA LYS A 104 -14.38 8.51 2.90
C LYS A 104 -13.89 9.56 1.92
N LYS A 105 -12.61 9.92 1.98
CA LYS A 105 -12.02 10.89 1.03
C LYS A 105 -11.97 10.31 -0.38
N ILE A 106 -11.58 9.05 -0.50
CA ILE A 106 -11.49 8.35 -1.78
C ILE A 106 -12.86 8.32 -2.46
N PHE A 107 -13.88 7.81 -1.80
CA PHE A 107 -15.22 7.70 -2.38
C PHE A 107 -15.96 9.02 -2.53
N SER A 108 -15.58 10.05 -1.76
CA SER A 108 -16.09 11.40 -1.97
C SER A 108 -15.59 12.03 -3.28
N LYS A 109 -14.33 11.78 -3.64
CA LYS A 109 -13.74 12.32 -4.88
C LYS A 109 -13.98 11.40 -6.08
N TRP A 110 -13.85 10.10 -5.88
CA TRP A 110 -13.99 9.08 -6.93
C TRP A 110 -15.05 8.05 -6.53
N PRO A 111 -16.35 8.36 -6.71
CA PRO A 111 -17.44 7.44 -6.32
C PRO A 111 -17.34 6.05 -6.97
N GLU A 112 -16.76 5.99 -8.17
CA GLU A 112 -16.55 4.74 -8.94
C GLU A 112 -15.21 4.06 -8.65
N ALA A 113 -14.47 4.52 -7.64
CA ALA A 113 -13.20 3.89 -7.26
C ALA A 113 -13.39 2.41 -6.93
N LYS A 114 -12.39 1.60 -7.31
CA LYS A 114 -12.32 0.19 -6.96
C LYS A 114 -11.24 -0.02 -5.91
N VAL A 115 -11.62 -0.46 -4.74
CA VAL A 115 -10.70 -0.70 -3.63
C VAL A 115 -10.43 -2.19 -3.48
N ILE A 116 -9.17 -2.58 -3.48
CA ILE A 116 -8.72 -3.95 -3.21
C ILE A 116 -8.04 -3.91 -1.85
N HIS A 117 -8.70 -4.44 -0.83
CA HIS A 117 -8.17 -4.52 0.53
C HIS A 117 -7.49 -5.87 0.72
N VAL A 118 -6.18 -5.85 0.90
CA VAL A 118 -5.38 -7.04 1.10
C VAL A 118 -5.20 -7.29 2.60
N TYR A 119 -5.77 -8.40 3.09
CA TYR A 119 -5.54 -8.91 4.44
C TYR A 119 -4.33 -9.83 4.46
N ARG A 120 -3.69 -9.92 5.60
CA ARG A 120 -2.65 -10.91 5.89
C ARG A 120 -2.82 -11.40 7.32
N ASP A 121 -2.39 -12.62 7.60
CA ASP A 121 -2.36 -13.16 8.96
C ASP A 121 -1.68 -12.15 9.92
N PRO A 122 -2.39 -11.67 10.95
CA PRO A 122 -1.86 -10.65 11.86
C PRO A 122 -0.60 -11.11 12.59
N LYS A 123 -0.43 -12.40 12.83
CA LYS A 123 0.78 -12.97 13.43
C LYS A 123 1.97 -12.79 12.49
N ASP A 124 1.79 -13.05 11.20
CA ASP A 124 2.83 -12.84 10.18
C ASP A 124 3.13 -11.36 9.94
N ILE A 125 2.12 -10.48 10.08
CA ILE A 125 2.34 -9.03 10.03
C ILE A 125 3.21 -8.61 11.23
N TYR A 126 2.85 -9.04 12.45
CA TYR A 126 3.63 -8.70 13.64
C TYR A 126 5.08 -9.19 13.52
N ALA A 127 5.27 -10.45 13.13
CA ALA A 127 6.60 -11.02 12.92
C ALA A 127 7.43 -10.18 11.92
N SER A 128 6.84 -9.78 10.79
CA SER A 128 7.51 -8.95 9.79
C SER A 128 7.86 -7.56 10.31
N LEU A 129 6.93 -6.90 11.00
CA LEU A 129 7.15 -5.56 11.55
C LEU A 129 8.19 -5.56 12.68
N LYS A 130 8.24 -6.63 13.47
CA LYS A 130 9.23 -6.86 14.53
C LYS A 130 10.63 -7.04 13.94
N GLU A 131 10.79 -7.87 12.90
CA GLU A 131 12.07 -8.03 12.19
C GLU A 131 12.57 -6.70 11.62
N GLU A 132 11.68 -5.91 11.03
CA GLU A 132 12.00 -4.61 10.44
C GLU A 132 12.13 -3.48 11.50
N LYS A 133 11.97 -3.80 12.79
CA LYS A 133 12.02 -2.84 13.91
C LYS A 133 11.03 -1.66 13.75
N ILE A 134 9.91 -1.92 13.10
CA ILE A 134 8.83 -0.94 12.92
C ILE A 134 7.96 -0.87 14.17
N VAL A 135 7.77 -2.00 14.85
CA VAL A 135 7.12 -2.10 16.16
C VAL A 135 8.08 -2.72 17.17
N ASN A 136 8.04 -2.25 18.41
CA ASN A 136 8.93 -2.73 19.47
C ASN A 136 8.31 -3.88 20.27
N ASN A 137 6.97 -3.97 20.31
CA ASN A 137 6.25 -4.95 21.11
C ASN A 137 4.83 -5.21 20.56
N VAL A 138 4.18 -6.22 21.11
CA VAL A 138 2.83 -6.65 20.71
C VAL A 138 1.78 -5.55 20.92
N MET A 139 1.88 -4.76 21.99
CA MET A 139 0.91 -3.70 22.30
C MET A 139 0.92 -2.61 21.22
N GLU A 140 2.11 -2.20 20.80
CA GLU A 140 2.27 -1.25 19.67
C GLU A 140 1.68 -1.83 18.39
N PHE A 141 1.94 -3.10 18.13
CA PHE A 141 1.38 -3.80 16.98
C PHE A 141 -0.15 -3.85 17.03
N VAL A 142 -0.74 -4.30 18.14
CA VAL A 142 -2.21 -4.43 18.26
C VAL A 142 -2.88 -3.08 18.07
N SER A 143 -2.31 -2.00 18.61
CA SER A 143 -2.82 -0.64 18.42
C SER A 143 -2.79 -0.22 16.95
N LEU A 144 -1.68 -0.47 16.28
CA LEU A 144 -1.53 -0.17 14.85
C LEU A 144 -2.46 -1.03 13.99
N TRP A 145 -2.48 -2.34 14.24
CA TRP A 145 -3.32 -3.29 13.52
C TRP A 145 -4.81 -2.97 13.68
N SER A 146 -5.22 -2.61 14.89
CA SER A 146 -6.58 -2.15 15.18
C SER A 146 -6.97 -0.96 14.32
N LEU A 147 -6.12 0.05 14.25
CA LEU A 147 -6.37 1.25 13.43
C LEU A 147 -6.62 0.89 11.96
N PHE A 148 -5.77 0.03 11.38
CA PHE A 148 -5.83 -0.34 9.97
C PHE A 148 -6.93 -1.34 9.62
N ASN A 149 -7.59 -1.94 10.60
CA ASN A 149 -8.66 -2.92 10.36
C ASN A 149 -10.03 -2.45 10.89
N ASP A 150 -10.11 -1.82 12.06
CA ASP A 150 -11.37 -1.35 12.63
C ASP A 150 -11.91 -0.10 11.91
N THR A 151 -11.02 0.85 11.58
CA THR A 151 -11.42 2.08 10.86
C THR A 151 -12.03 1.77 9.48
N PRO A 152 -11.41 0.94 8.62
CA PRO A 152 -12.02 0.55 7.36
C PRO A 152 -13.36 -0.17 7.51
N GLU A 153 -13.51 -1.03 8.51
CA GLU A 153 -14.78 -1.73 8.76
C GLU A 153 -15.91 -0.74 9.13
N LYS A 154 -15.60 0.28 9.94
CA LYS A 154 -16.55 1.35 10.27
C LYS A 154 -16.89 2.19 9.03
N ASP A 155 -15.88 2.55 8.25
CA ASP A 155 -16.06 3.33 7.04
C ASP A 155 -16.86 2.58 5.96
N LYS A 156 -16.61 1.29 5.75
CA LYS A 156 -17.40 0.43 4.84
C LYS A 156 -18.87 0.45 5.22
N LYS A 157 -19.19 0.31 6.50
CA LYS A 157 -20.58 0.37 7.00
C LYS A 157 -21.20 1.75 6.80
N CYS A 158 -20.47 2.80 7.16
CA CYS A 158 -20.93 4.19 7.04
C CYS A 158 -21.22 4.57 5.58
N LEU A 159 -20.35 4.20 4.68
CA LEU A 159 -20.45 4.46 3.23
C LEU A 159 -21.34 3.45 2.49
N LYS A 160 -21.81 2.40 3.17
CA LYS A 160 -22.60 1.29 2.59
C LYS A 160 -21.92 0.68 1.36
N LEU A 161 -20.60 0.50 1.45
CA LEU A 161 -19.82 -0.06 0.35
C LEU A 161 -20.24 -1.51 0.04
N SER A 162 -20.45 -1.79 -1.23
CA SER A 162 -20.77 -3.13 -1.74
C SER A 162 -19.54 -3.82 -2.31
N ASP A 163 -19.67 -5.11 -2.62
CA ASP A 163 -18.63 -5.90 -3.28
C ASP A 163 -18.29 -5.39 -4.70
N THR A 164 -19.09 -4.48 -5.24
CA THR A 164 -18.77 -3.81 -6.51
C THR A 164 -17.83 -2.61 -6.33
N SER A 165 -17.66 -2.10 -5.11
CA SER A 165 -16.80 -0.95 -4.81
C SER A 165 -15.54 -1.35 -4.05
N LEU A 166 -15.62 -2.38 -3.20
CA LEU A 166 -14.49 -2.86 -2.41
C LEU A 166 -14.52 -4.38 -2.33
N ILE A 167 -13.39 -5.02 -2.68
CA ILE A 167 -13.18 -6.45 -2.44
C ILE A 167 -12.06 -6.68 -1.42
N GLU A 168 -12.16 -7.80 -0.75
CA GLU A 168 -11.16 -8.26 0.21
C GLU A 168 -10.52 -9.53 -0.31
N VAL A 169 -9.20 -9.57 -0.21
CA VAL A 169 -8.39 -10.73 -0.61
C VAL A 169 -7.34 -11.03 0.44
N HIS A 170 -7.06 -12.29 0.66
CA HIS A 170 -5.98 -12.69 1.56
C HIS A 170 -4.65 -12.74 0.83
N TYR A 171 -3.61 -12.20 1.46
CA TYR A 171 -2.25 -12.25 0.95
C TYR A 171 -1.81 -13.69 0.65
N GLU A 172 -2.14 -14.60 1.54
CA GLU A 172 -1.82 -16.01 1.43
C GLU A 172 -2.50 -16.66 0.22
N GLU A 173 -3.74 -16.26 -0.09
CA GLU A 173 -4.42 -16.71 -1.31
C GLU A 173 -3.72 -16.21 -2.57
N ILE A 174 -3.21 -14.96 -2.55
CA ILE A 174 -2.40 -14.43 -3.66
C ILE A 174 -1.15 -15.31 -3.86
N ILE A 175 -0.51 -15.75 -2.77
CA ILE A 175 0.71 -16.57 -2.83
C ILE A 175 0.44 -18.00 -3.34
N PHE A 176 -0.64 -18.64 -2.86
CA PHE A 176 -0.88 -20.06 -3.15
C PHE A 176 -1.83 -20.31 -4.33
N SER A 177 -2.64 -19.33 -4.69
CA SER A 177 -3.67 -19.41 -5.72
C SER A 177 -3.65 -18.17 -6.61
N THR A 178 -2.46 -17.71 -6.99
CA THR A 178 -2.21 -16.42 -7.68
C THR A 178 -3.16 -16.19 -8.85
N GLU A 179 -3.28 -17.16 -9.77
CA GLU A 179 -4.12 -17.00 -10.96
C GLU A 179 -5.60 -16.80 -10.59
N ILE A 180 -6.12 -17.62 -9.68
CA ILE A 180 -7.53 -17.55 -9.26
C ILE A 180 -7.84 -16.19 -8.66
N VAL A 181 -6.97 -15.72 -7.75
CA VAL A 181 -7.15 -14.43 -7.08
C VAL A 181 -7.00 -13.28 -8.06
N MET A 182 -6.02 -13.34 -8.96
CA MET A 182 -5.80 -12.28 -9.95
C MET A 182 -6.94 -12.21 -10.97
N ARG A 183 -7.55 -13.34 -11.37
CA ARG A 183 -8.75 -13.33 -12.19
C ARG A 183 -9.92 -12.64 -11.47
N LYS A 184 -10.16 -12.99 -10.21
CA LYS A 184 -11.18 -12.32 -9.37
C LYS A 184 -10.94 -10.81 -9.27
N ILE A 185 -9.70 -10.39 -9.09
CA ILE A 185 -9.32 -8.97 -9.02
C ILE A 185 -9.56 -8.27 -10.36
N LEU A 186 -9.16 -8.89 -11.48
CA LEU A 186 -9.35 -8.30 -12.80
C LEU A 186 -10.82 -8.19 -13.16
N ASP A 187 -11.64 -9.22 -12.88
CA ASP A 187 -13.09 -9.17 -13.07
C ASP A 187 -13.71 -8.04 -12.25
N PHE A 188 -13.32 -7.90 -10.99
CA PHE A 188 -13.79 -6.82 -10.12
C PHE A 188 -13.49 -5.43 -10.66
N ILE A 189 -12.30 -5.21 -11.22
CA ILE A 189 -11.92 -3.92 -11.80
C ILE A 189 -12.35 -3.77 -13.26
N GLY A 190 -12.97 -4.79 -13.87
CA GLY A 190 -13.42 -4.76 -15.25
C GLY A 190 -12.29 -4.81 -16.29
N GLU A 191 -11.19 -5.50 -15.98
CA GLU A 191 -10.08 -5.69 -16.90
C GLU A 191 -9.99 -7.14 -17.39
N LYS A 192 -9.51 -7.31 -18.62
CA LYS A 192 -9.33 -8.64 -19.22
C LYS A 192 -8.11 -9.34 -18.61
N TRP A 193 -8.18 -10.66 -18.57
CA TRP A 193 -7.02 -11.46 -18.17
C TRP A 193 -5.83 -11.28 -19.10
N VAL A 194 -4.65 -11.18 -18.51
CA VAL A 194 -3.35 -11.26 -19.20
C VAL A 194 -2.39 -12.08 -18.33
N ASP A 195 -1.63 -12.97 -18.94
CA ASP A 195 -0.78 -13.93 -18.21
C ASP A 195 0.31 -13.25 -17.37
N THR A 196 0.75 -12.07 -17.78
CA THR A 196 1.79 -11.30 -17.08
C THR A 196 1.43 -10.93 -15.63
N VAL A 197 0.13 -10.88 -15.28
CA VAL A 197 -0.28 -10.57 -13.90
C VAL A 197 -0.12 -11.75 -12.93
N ALA A 198 -0.01 -12.98 -13.43
CA ALA A 198 0.21 -14.17 -12.62
C ALA A 198 1.68 -14.59 -12.53
N THR A 199 2.50 -14.09 -13.45
CA THR A 199 3.94 -14.43 -13.55
C THR A 199 4.81 -13.31 -12.99
N PHE A 200 4.54 -12.88 -11.75
CA PHE A 200 5.34 -11.85 -11.13
C PHE A 200 6.77 -12.33 -10.89
N GLY A 201 7.69 -11.80 -11.68
CA GLY A 201 9.14 -12.08 -11.59
C GLY A 201 9.95 -10.98 -10.91
N GLY A 202 9.26 -10.01 -10.29
CA GLY A 202 9.89 -8.80 -9.75
C GLY A 202 9.76 -7.59 -10.69
N CYS A 203 10.04 -6.41 -10.19
CA CYS A 203 10.02 -5.16 -10.95
C CYS A 203 11.34 -4.40 -10.72
N GLU A 204 12.37 -4.75 -11.52
CA GLU A 204 13.68 -4.12 -11.47
C GLU A 204 13.60 -2.60 -11.76
N GLU A 205 12.76 -2.19 -12.72
CA GLU A 205 12.65 -0.78 -13.11
C GLU A 205 12.14 0.08 -11.95
N ASP A 206 11.06 -0.34 -11.30
CA ASP A 206 10.50 0.39 -10.16
C ASP A 206 11.43 0.36 -8.95
N TYR A 207 12.13 -0.76 -8.74
CA TYR A 207 13.17 -0.88 -7.72
C TYR A 207 14.30 0.15 -7.94
N HIS A 208 14.83 0.25 -9.17
CA HIS A 208 15.88 1.22 -9.48
C HIS A 208 15.40 2.66 -9.35
N LYS A 209 14.17 2.98 -9.74
CA LYS A 209 13.57 4.31 -9.54
C LYS A 209 13.53 4.67 -8.05
N VAL A 210 13.02 3.78 -7.21
CA VAL A 210 12.94 4.01 -5.77
C VAL A 210 14.31 4.19 -5.14
N ILE A 211 15.29 3.34 -5.48
CA ILE A 211 16.68 3.48 -5.00
C ILE A 211 17.32 4.79 -5.46
N SER A 212 17.07 5.21 -6.69
CA SER A 212 17.61 6.49 -7.20
C SER A 212 17.13 7.69 -6.38
N VAL A 213 15.95 7.57 -5.77
CA VAL A 213 15.36 8.61 -4.92
C VAL A 213 15.83 8.51 -3.48
N TYR A 214 15.74 7.32 -2.90
CA TYR A 214 15.95 7.13 -1.45
C TYR A 214 17.37 6.66 -1.10
N GLY A 215 18.18 6.31 -2.09
CA GLY A 215 19.62 5.99 -1.91
C GLY A 215 19.91 4.64 -1.25
N LYS A 216 18.93 4.01 -0.60
CA LYS A 216 19.04 2.71 0.08
C LYS A 216 17.75 1.93 -0.09
N ALA A 217 17.86 0.68 -0.51
CA ALA A 217 16.75 -0.25 -0.43
C ALA A 217 16.50 -0.65 1.03
N SER A 218 15.23 -0.79 1.41
CA SER A 218 14.88 -1.62 2.55
C SER A 218 14.87 -3.09 2.13
N ASP A 219 15.06 -4.01 3.07
CA ASP A 219 14.93 -5.45 2.81
C ASP A 219 13.58 -5.80 2.14
N THR A 220 12.55 -5.02 2.43
CA THR A 220 11.22 -5.15 1.80
C THR A 220 11.26 -4.79 0.32
N LEU A 221 11.97 -3.74 -0.07
CA LEU A 221 12.14 -3.36 -1.48
C LEU A 221 12.98 -4.37 -2.25
N ASP A 222 14.04 -4.91 -1.64
CA ASP A 222 14.84 -5.98 -2.25
C ASP A 222 13.99 -7.23 -2.52
N ARG A 223 13.02 -7.52 -1.66
CA ARG A 223 12.06 -8.64 -1.87
C ARG A 223 11.18 -8.44 -3.10
N LEU A 224 10.89 -7.20 -3.51
CA LEU A 224 10.10 -6.92 -4.72
C LEU A 224 10.79 -7.35 -6.02
N ARG A 225 12.10 -7.60 -5.99
CA ARG A 225 12.86 -8.14 -7.12
C ARG A 225 12.72 -9.65 -7.27
N ASN A 226 12.14 -10.31 -6.29
CA ASN A 226 12.02 -11.75 -6.25
C ASN A 226 10.58 -12.20 -6.57
N PRO A 227 10.39 -13.45 -7.01
CA PRO A 227 9.07 -14.06 -7.10
C PRO A 227 8.34 -14.03 -5.75
N LEU A 228 7.03 -14.26 -5.77
CA LEU A 228 6.23 -14.35 -4.56
C LEU A 228 6.81 -15.35 -3.55
N LEU A 229 7.09 -14.86 -2.34
CA LEU A 229 7.85 -15.62 -1.34
C LEU A 229 6.91 -16.46 -0.45
N LYS A 230 6.76 -17.75 -0.77
CA LYS A 230 5.95 -18.70 0.01
C LYS A 230 6.45 -18.84 1.45
N ASN A 231 7.74 -18.74 1.67
CA ASN A 231 8.38 -18.88 2.99
C ASN A 231 8.11 -17.72 3.95
N ARG A 232 7.34 -16.72 3.53
CA ARG A 232 6.87 -15.62 4.39
C ARG A 232 5.49 -15.88 5.00
N VAL A 233 4.83 -16.98 4.63
CA VAL A 233 3.59 -17.45 5.25
C VAL A 233 3.95 -18.38 6.42
N GLY A 234 3.39 -18.12 7.59
CA GLY A 234 3.69 -18.88 8.82
C GLY A 234 5.03 -18.52 9.48
N ILE A 235 5.69 -17.45 9.04
CA ILE A 235 6.99 -17.01 9.59
C ILE A 235 6.89 -16.69 11.08
N TRP A 236 5.73 -16.30 11.57
CA TRP A 236 5.48 -15.99 12.96
C TRP A 236 5.88 -17.13 13.90
N LYS A 237 5.74 -18.38 13.48
CA LYS A 237 6.13 -19.57 14.29
C LYS A 237 7.61 -19.59 14.69
N LYS A 238 8.46 -18.86 13.96
CA LYS A 238 9.91 -18.78 14.23
C LYS A 238 10.33 -17.51 14.98
N ILE A 239 9.45 -16.50 15.03
CA ILE A 239 9.81 -15.15 15.46
C ILE A 239 9.05 -14.73 16.73
N ILE A 240 7.79 -15.16 16.85
CA ILE A 240 6.91 -14.79 17.95
C ILE A 240 7.06 -15.82 19.07
N THR A 241 7.21 -15.35 20.31
CA THR A 241 7.19 -16.21 21.50
C THR A 241 5.76 -16.56 21.91
N ASP A 242 5.59 -17.62 22.70
CA ASP A 242 4.28 -18.03 23.22
C ASP A 242 3.64 -16.92 24.07
N ASP A 243 4.43 -16.22 24.89
CA ASP A 243 3.97 -15.09 25.69
C ASP A 243 3.46 -13.92 24.84
N GLU A 244 4.16 -13.62 23.74
CA GLU A 244 3.73 -12.58 22.79
C GLU A 244 2.43 -12.98 22.07
N LEU A 245 2.29 -14.24 21.72
CA LEU A 245 1.08 -14.77 21.08
C LEU A 245 -0.10 -14.70 22.02
N ASP A 246 0.06 -15.17 23.26
CA ASP A 246 -0.96 -15.12 24.31
C ASP A 246 -1.39 -13.69 24.61
N TYR A 247 -0.43 -12.76 24.71
CA TYR A 247 -0.73 -11.34 24.90
C TYR A 247 -1.49 -10.76 23.71
N MET A 248 -1.11 -11.11 22.48
CA MET A 248 -1.81 -10.66 21.26
C MET A 248 -3.27 -11.11 21.26
N VAL A 249 -3.52 -12.40 21.50
CA VAL A 249 -4.87 -12.97 21.53
C VAL A 249 -5.73 -12.29 22.59
N LYS A 250 -5.23 -12.17 23.82
CA LYS A 250 -5.92 -11.49 24.92
C LYS A 250 -6.23 -10.03 24.60
N SER A 251 -5.25 -9.31 24.02
CA SER A 251 -5.43 -7.91 23.67
C SER A 251 -6.48 -7.71 22.58
N VAL A 252 -6.51 -8.58 21.58
CA VAL A 252 -7.49 -8.57 20.50
C VAL A 252 -8.90 -8.84 21.04
N GLU A 253 -9.05 -9.78 21.99
CA GLU A 253 -10.33 -10.08 22.64
C GLU A 253 -10.82 -8.91 23.48
N THR A 254 -9.95 -8.36 24.32
CA THR A 254 -10.27 -7.23 25.22
C THR A 254 -10.70 -6.00 24.44
N ASN A 255 -10.11 -5.76 23.26
CA ASN A 255 -10.45 -4.62 22.40
C ASN A 255 -11.63 -4.91 21.44
N GLY A 256 -12.31 -6.03 21.56
CA GLY A 256 -13.46 -6.39 20.73
C GLY A 256 -13.12 -6.70 19.27
N LEU A 257 -11.86 -6.98 18.96
CA LEU A 257 -11.33 -7.18 17.61
C LEU A 257 -11.29 -8.65 17.18
N LYS A 258 -11.78 -9.57 18.01
CA LYS A 258 -11.70 -11.02 17.77
C LYS A 258 -12.24 -11.42 16.37
N LYS A 259 -13.38 -10.85 15.95
CA LYS A 259 -13.95 -11.17 14.64
C LYS A 259 -13.04 -10.77 13.48
N LEU A 260 -12.40 -9.59 13.59
CA LEU A 260 -11.47 -9.11 12.57
C LEU A 260 -10.18 -9.93 12.57
N PHE A 261 -9.70 -10.32 13.75
CA PHE A 261 -8.52 -11.16 13.89
C PHE A 261 -8.73 -12.53 13.23
N VAL A 262 -9.81 -13.23 13.58
CA VAL A 262 -10.17 -14.52 12.97
C VAL A 262 -10.38 -14.41 11.46
N LYS A 263 -11.02 -13.32 11.01
CA LYS A 263 -11.18 -13.05 9.56
C LYS A 263 -9.85 -12.93 8.84
N ALA A 264 -8.84 -12.32 9.48
CA ALA A 264 -7.53 -12.09 8.91
C ALA A 264 -6.57 -13.27 9.06
N GLU A 265 -6.86 -14.24 9.95
CA GLU A 265 -6.02 -15.43 10.13
C GLU A 265 -5.94 -16.25 8.84
N SER A 266 -4.74 -16.71 8.57
CA SER A 266 -4.47 -17.55 7.40
C SER A 266 -5.08 -18.95 7.55
N LYS A 267 -5.71 -19.44 6.50
CA LYS A 267 -6.10 -20.86 6.36
C LYS A 267 -4.93 -21.73 5.92
N TYR A 268 -3.85 -21.13 5.50
CA TYR A 268 -2.65 -21.80 5.03
C TYR A 268 -1.64 -21.90 6.17
N THR A 269 -1.40 -23.08 6.65
CA THR A 269 -0.34 -23.40 7.61
C THR A 269 0.74 -24.19 6.88
N LEU A 270 1.94 -23.63 6.75
CA LEU A 270 3.13 -24.38 6.34
C LEU A 270 3.78 -25.06 7.54
#